data_743ad5a5d7e254f8155ada5414dedbf4
#
_entry.id   743ad5a5d7e254f8155ada5414dedbf4
#
_cell.length_a   1.000
_cell.length_b   1.000
_cell.length_c   1.000
_cell.angle_alpha   90.00
_cell.angle_beta   90.00
_cell.angle_gamma   90.00
#
_symmetry.space_group_name_H-M   'P 1'
#
loop_
_entity.id
_entity.type
_entity.pdbx_description
1 polymer ?
#
loop_
_entity_poly.entity_id
_entity_poly.type
_entity_poly.pdbx_seq_one_letter_code
_entity_poly.pdbx_strand_id
1 'polypeptide(L)'
;MAASAVGPSLNVVQRTLLLLDVSPFEALSSEEVGALATTMTEMRFDAGETIFTDVDPEGRLYVVVDGAVEIWRGGMMIQRATRGQGFGIFGLLGVAADATARAAEPSHLLVLAREDFIEAISDNPAFAVACLRGLALRLKALLDRVETWRG
;
A
#
# COMPACT_ATOMS: atom_id res chain seq x y z
N MET A 1 14.74 -5.75 -12.67
CA MET A 1 15.06 -6.07 -11.45
C MET A 1 14.03 -6.93 -10.73
N ALA A 2 14.38 -8.03 -10.34
CA ALA A 2 13.46 -9.00 -9.80
C ALA A 2 13.39 -8.92 -8.26
N ALA A 3 12.21 -9.11 -7.72
CA ALA A 3 12.07 -9.29 -6.29
C ALA A 3 12.76 -10.57 -5.86
N SER A 4 13.44 -10.52 -4.74
CA SER A 4 14.10 -11.69 -4.19
C SER A 4 13.06 -12.59 -3.49
N ALA A 5 13.13 -13.88 -3.73
CA ALA A 5 12.25 -14.84 -3.07
C ALA A 5 12.88 -15.41 -1.79
N VAL A 6 13.99 -14.84 -1.34
CA VAL A 6 14.73 -15.34 -0.16
C VAL A 6 14.01 -14.94 1.12
N GLY A 7 13.85 -15.90 2.01
CA GLY A 7 13.27 -15.71 3.33
C GLY A 7 11.95 -16.46 3.49
N PRO A 8 11.47 -16.58 4.74
CA PRO A 8 10.23 -17.30 5.01
C PRO A 8 9.01 -16.54 4.48
N SER A 9 8.05 -17.29 3.96
CA SER A 9 6.76 -16.75 3.55
C SER A 9 5.85 -16.58 4.77
N LEU A 10 4.97 -15.59 4.70
CA LEU A 10 3.96 -15.38 5.72
C LEU A 10 2.79 -16.34 5.50
N ASN A 11 2.32 -16.95 6.59
CA ASN A 11 1.08 -17.71 6.53
C ASN A 11 -0.13 -16.75 6.62
N VAL A 12 -1.32 -17.28 6.42
CA VAL A 12 -2.54 -16.48 6.39
C VAL A 12 -2.81 -15.78 7.72
N VAL A 13 -2.45 -16.39 8.83
CA VAL A 13 -2.64 -15.79 10.16
C VAL A 13 -1.73 -14.57 10.34
N GLN A 14 -0.48 -14.70 9.95
CA GLN A 14 0.49 -13.60 10.03
C GLN A 14 0.07 -12.43 9.14
N ARG A 15 -0.39 -12.72 7.93
CA ARG A 15 -0.90 -11.68 7.00
C ARG A 15 -2.12 -10.98 7.58
N THR A 16 -3.06 -11.74 8.13
CA THR A 16 -4.28 -11.19 8.72
C THR A 16 -3.95 -10.28 9.87
N LEU A 17 -3.09 -10.71 10.79
CA LEU A 17 -2.71 -9.90 11.94
C LEU A 17 -2.03 -8.59 11.52
N LEU A 18 -1.20 -8.63 10.49
CA LEU A 18 -0.57 -7.42 9.97
C LEU A 18 -1.62 -6.47 9.37
N LEU A 19 -2.51 -6.99 8.54
CA LEU A 19 -3.47 -6.17 7.80
C LEU A 19 -4.56 -5.58 8.68
N LEU A 20 -4.92 -6.23 9.78
CA LEU A 20 -5.92 -5.70 10.71
C LEU A 20 -5.55 -4.33 11.28
N ASP A 21 -4.25 -4.04 11.35
CA ASP A 21 -3.75 -2.76 11.85
C ASP A 21 -3.49 -1.75 10.73
N VAL A 22 -3.76 -2.12 9.47
CA VAL A 22 -3.52 -1.25 8.32
C VAL A 22 -4.85 -0.64 7.86
N SER A 23 -4.91 0.68 7.84
CA SER A 23 -6.07 1.37 7.30
C SER A 23 -6.09 1.23 5.76
N PRO A 24 -7.21 0.91 5.11
CA PRO A 24 -8.57 0.80 5.65
C PRO A 24 -9.03 -0.63 5.99
N PHE A 25 -8.13 -1.60 6.06
CA PHE A 25 -8.49 -3.02 6.27
C PHE A 25 -9.18 -3.26 7.61
N GLU A 26 -9.01 -2.37 8.56
CA GLU A 26 -9.68 -2.42 9.86
C GLU A 26 -11.21 -2.35 9.77
N ALA A 27 -11.75 -1.89 8.61
CA ALA A 27 -13.20 -1.88 8.37
C ALA A 27 -13.75 -3.27 8.05
N LEU A 28 -12.88 -4.23 7.80
CA LEU A 28 -13.26 -5.61 7.51
C LEU A 28 -13.20 -6.44 8.79
N SER A 29 -14.00 -7.50 8.84
CA SER A 29 -13.87 -8.51 9.89
C SER A 29 -12.55 -9.28 9.69
N SER A 30 -12.09 -9.95 10.73
CA SER A 30 -10.88 -10.77 10.64
C SER A 30 -11.03 -11.88 9.60
N GLU A 31 -12.23 -12.42 9.44
CA GLU A 31 -12.52 -13.43 8.42
C GLU A 31 -12.39 -12.84 7.01
N GLU A 32 -12.93 -11.65 6.80
CA GLU A 32 -12.85 -10.96 5.51
C GLU A 32 -11.41 -10.57 5.17
N VAL A 33 -10.66 -10.08 6.15
CA VAL A 33 -9.22 -9.77 5.97
C VAL A 33 -8.45 -11.04 5.65
N GLY A 34 -8.75 -12.15 6.32
CA GLY A 34 -8.11 -13.43 6.05
C GLY A 34 -8.36 -13.90 4.63
N ALA A 35 -9.58 -13.78 4.15
CA ALA A 35 -9.94 -14.14 2.77
C ALA A 35 -9.16 -13.27 1.76
N LEU A 36 -9.09 -11.97 2.00
CA LEU A 36 -8.35 -11.05 1.14
C LEU A 36 -6.84 -11.35 1.18
N ALA A 37 -6.32 -11.64 2.36
CA ALA A 37 -4.90 -11.95 2.55
C ALA A 37 -4.44 -13.15 1.72
N THR A 38 -5.32 -14.13 1.49
CA THR A 38 -4.97 -15.30 0.66
C THR A 38 -4.78 -14.95 -0.81
N THR A 39 -5.34 -13.84 -1.27
CA THR A 39 -5.20 -13.39 -2.66
C THR A 39 -3.91 -12.59 -2.87
N MET A 40 -3.31 -12.10 -1.79
CA MET A 40 -2.12 -11.25 -1.88
C MET A 40 -0.87 -12.08 -2.14
N THR A 41 0.08 -11.46 -2.83
CA THR A 41 1.38 -12.07 -3.09
C THR A 41 2.45 -11.39 -2.25
N GLU A 42 3.58 -12.05 -2.09
CA GLU A 42 4.73 -11.50 -1.38
C GLU A 42 5.81 -11.12 -2.38
N MET A 43 6.44 -9.98 -2.15
CA MET A 43 7.59 -9.55 -2.94
C MET A 43 8.69 -9.08 -1.99
N ARG A 44 9.93 -9.30 -2.38
CA ARG A 44 11.10 -8.87 -1.60
C ARG A 44 12.01 -8.06 -2.50
N PHE A 45 12.57 -7.02 -1.93
CA PHE A 45 13.48 -6.10 -2.64
C PHE A 45 14.72 -5.87 -1.80
N ASP A 46 15.87 -5.81 -2.46
CA ASP A 46 17.12 -5.40 -1.82
C ASP A 46 17.14 -3.88 -1.67
N ALA A 47 18.00 -3.39 -0.78
CA ALA A 47 18.19 -1.94 -0.61
C ALA A 47 18.58 -1.31 -1.96
N GLY A 48 17.93 -0.22 -2.30
CA GLY A 48 18.17 0.52 -3.54
C GLY A 48 17.41 0.02 -4.76
N GLU A 49 16.72 -1.12 -4.66
CA GLU A 49 15.94 -1.62 -5.80
C GLU A 49 14.68 -0.79 -6.03
N THR A 50 14.39 -0.55 -7.30
CA THR A 50 13.17 0.17 -7.71
C THR A 50 12.00 -0.79 -7.75
N ILE A 51 10.90 -0.43 -7.10
CA ILE A 51 9.67 -1.21 -7.09
C ILE A 51 8.82 -0.85 -8.31
N PHE A 52 8.66 0.44 -8.57
CA PHE A 52 8.06 0.93 -9.81
C PHE A 52 8.56 2.35 -10.09
N THR A 53 8.53 2.76 -11.36
CA THR A 53 8.86 4.11 -11.80
C THR A 53 7.62 4.75 -12.43
N ASP A 54 7.40 6.04 -12.13
CA ASP A 54 6.32 6.87 -12.64
C ASP A 54 4.93 6.37 -12.25
N VAL A 55 4.58 5.18 -12.67
CA VAL A 55 3.29 4.53 -12.38
C VAL A 55 3.56 3.03 -12.30
N ASP A 56 2.88 2.34 -11.40
CA ASP A 56 2.84 0.89 -11.46
C ASP A 56 1.83 0.49 -12.54
N PRO A 57 2.29 -0.03 -13.70
CA PRO A 57 1.38 -0.35 -14.81
C PRO A 57 0.36 -1.43 -14.46
N GLU A 58 0.64 -2.26 -13.47
CA GLU A 58 -0.28 -3.29 -13.03
C GLU A 58 -1.29 -2.79 -12.01
N GLY A 59 -1.04 -1.61 -11.42
CA GLY A 59 -1.97 -0.99 -10.48
C GLY A 59 -2.18 -1.80 -9.22
N ARG A 60 -1.11 -1.99 -8.45
CA ARG A 60 -1.14 -2.79 -7.22
C ARG A 60 -1.05 -1.92 -5.99
N LEU A 61 -1.63 -2.40 -4.90
CA LEU A 61 -1.45 -1.81 -3.59
C LEU A 61 -0.39 -2.61 -2.85
N TYR A 62 0.53 -1.91 -2.22
CA TYR A 62 1.63 -2.52 -1.47
C TYR A 62 1.50 -2.22 0.01
N VAL A 63 1.76 -3.22 0.85
CA VAL A 63 1.82 -3.05 2.30
C VAL A 63 3.18 -3.53 2.78
N VAL A 64 3.87 -2.72 3.55
CA VAL A 64 5.20 -3.06 4.06
C VAL A 64 5.07 -4.04 5.23
N VAL A 65 5.64 -5.23 5.07
CA VAL A 65 5.76 -6.21 6.15
C VAL A 65 6.98 -5.88 6.99
N ASP A 66 8.08 -5.57 6.32
CA ASP A 66 9.36 -5.26 6.96
C ASP A 66 10.19 -4.41 6.01
N GLY A 67 11.01 -3.53 6.54
CA GLY A 67 11.85 -2.64 5.77
C GLY A 67 11.28 -1.23 5.64
N ALA A 68 11.70 -0.53 4.61
CA ALA A 68 11.25 0.84 4.33
C ALA A 68 11.28 1.11 2.84
N VAL A 69 10.23 1.75 2.35
CA VAL A 69 10.09 2.13 0.94
C VAL A 69 9.94 3.65 0.87
N GLU A 70 10.72 4.27 0.01
CA GLU A 70 10.63 5.71 -0.25
C GLU A 70 9.91 5.94 -1.56
N ILE A 71 8.95 6.85 -1.54
CA ILE A 71 8.20 7.26 -2.72
C ILE A 71 8.63 8.69 -3.05
N TRP A 72 9.14 8.86 -4.26
CA TRP A 72 9.71 10.11 -4.73
C TRP A 72 8.92 10.67 -5.91
N ARG A 73 8.76 11.98 -5.95
CA ARG A 73 8.14 12.67 -7.06
C ARG A 73 8.89 13.96 -7.33
N GLY A 74 9.43 14.10 -8.55
CA GLY A 74 10.15 15.29 -8.94
C GLY A 74 11.33 15.63 -8.03
N GLY A 75 12.08 14.63 -7.58
CA GLY A 75 13.21 14.83 -6.69
C GLY A 75 12.86 15.06 -5.22
N MET A 76 11.56 15.02 -4.88
CA MET A 76 11.08 15.20 -3.52
C MET A 76 10.53 13.89 -2.98
N MET A 77 10.94 13.52 -1.76
CA MET A 77 10.35 12.35 -1.09
C MET A 77 8.98 12.75 -0.53
N ILE A 78 7.93 12.12 -1.07
CA ILE A 78 6.55 12.43 -0.69
C ILE A 78 6.00 11.47 0.35
N GLN A 79 6.62 10.30 0.50
CA GLN A 79 6.19 9.31 1.49
C GLN A 79 7.37 8.39 1.81
N ARG A 80 7.47 8.00 3.07
CA ARG A 80 8.31 6.90 3.51
C ARG A 80 7.42 5.89 4.19
N ALA A 81 7.22 4.74 3.55
CA ALA A 81 6.36 3.68 4.07
C ALA A 81 7.21 2.68 4.84
N THR A 82 6.83 2.40 6.07
CA THR A 82 7.47 1.41 6.94
C THR A 82 6.44 0.34 7.34
N ARG A 83 6.83 -0.58 8.20
CA ARG A 83 5.99 -1.71 8.62
C ARG A 83 4.55 -1.29 8.91
N GLY A 84 3.60 -1.98 8.30
CA GLY A 84 2.19 -1.75 8.48
C GLY A 84 1.63 -0.58 7.69
N GLN A 85 2.41 0.04 6.84
CA GLN A 85 1.97 1.16 6.01
C GLN A 85 1.84 0.74 4.56
N GLY A 86 0.85 1.33 3.86
CA GLY A 86 0.59 1.04 2.47
C GLY A 86 1.04 2.15 1.54
N PHE A 87 1.29 1.80 0.28
CA PHE A 87 1.57 2.76 -0.79
C PHE A 87 1.08 2.18 -2.13
N GLY A 88 1.01 3.04 -3.14
CA GLY A 88 0.59 2.62 -4.48
C GLY A 88 -0.88 2.87 -4.79
N ILE A 89 -1.57 3.65 -3.96
CA ILE A 89 -3.03 3.87 -4.13
C ILE A 89 -3.38 4.53 -5.48
N PHE A 90 -2.54 5.43 -5.99
CA PHE A 90 -2.82 6.09 -7.26
C PHE A 90 -2.86 5.08 -8.40
N GLY A 91 -1.84 4.22 -8.51
CA GLY A 91 -1.79 3.19 -9.53
C GLY A 91 -2.94 2.20 -9.39
N LEU A 92 -3.29 1.84 -8.16
CA LEU A 92 -4.42 0.95 -7.89
C LEU A 92 -5.73 1.52 -8.46
N LEU A 93 -5.91 2.84 -8.36
CA LEU A 93 -7.11 3.52 -8.84
C LEU A 93 -6.98 4.02 -10.28
N GLY A 94 -5.89 3.68 -10.96
CA GLY A 94 -5.68 4.06 -12.35
C GLY A 94 -5.27 5.51 -12.55
N VAL A 95 -4.73 6.15 -11.52
CA VAL A 95 -4.31 7.55 -11.57
C VAL A 95 -2.80 7.63 -11.67
N ALA A 96 -2.30 8.31 -12.69
CA ALA A 96 -0.87 8.53 -12.86
C ALA A 96 -0.37 9.54 -11.82
N ALA A 97 0.63 9.17 -11.05
CA ALA A 97 1.17 10.01 -9.99
C ALA A 97 2.57 10.56 -10.28
N ASP A 98 3.21 10.08 -11.33
CA ASP A 98 4.59 10.42 -11.69
C ASP A 98 5.54 10.20 -10.52
N ALA A 99 5.34 9.10 -9.81
CA ALA A 99 6.10 8.79 -8.61
C ALA A 99 6.94 7.54 -8.80
N THR A 100 8.09 7.50 -8.16
CA THR A 100 8.98 6.34 -8.15
C THR A 100 9.05 5.80 -6.74
N ALA A 101 8.84 4.49 -6.60
CA ALA A 101 8.98 3.79 -5.32
C ALA A 101 10.27 2.97 -5.34
N ARG A 102 11.07 3.11 -4.28
CA ARG A 102 12.35 2.43 -4.16
C ARG A 102 12.54 1.94 -2.73
N ALA A 103 13.06 0.73 -2.59
CA ALA A 103 13.40 0.20 -1.28
C ALA A 103 14.60 0.95 -0.71
N ALA A 104 14.43 1.55 0.46
CA ALA A 104 15.52 2.25 1.15
C ALA A 104 16.44 1.27 1.88
N GLU A 105 15.90 0.12 2.24
CA GLU A 105 16.61 -0.99 2.90
C GLU A 105 15.97 -2.29 2.42
N PRO A 106 16.54 -3.46 2.74
CA PRO A 106 15.90 -4.72 2.34
C PRO A 106 14.46 -4.76 2.83
N SER A 107 13.53 -4.98 1.91
CA SER A 107 12.10 -4.82 2.21
C SER A 107 11.30 -6.02 1.77
N HIS A 108 10.30 -6.35 2.57
CA HIS A 108 9.35 -7.43 2.34
C HIS A 108 7.96 -6.82 2.26
N LEU A 109 7.25 -7.06 1.17
CA LEU A 109 5.96 -6.44 0.89
C LEU A 109 4.87 -7.49 0.68
N LEU A 110 3.66 -7.17 1.11
CA LEU A 110 2.45 -7.85 0.65
C LEU A 110 1.84 -7.00 -0.46
N VAL A 111 1.37 -7.66 -1.52
CA VAL A 111 0.91 -6.99 -2.73
C VAL A 111 -0.50 -7.44 -3.07
N LEU A 112 -1.40 -6.47 -3.19
CA LEU A 112 -2.79 -6.69 -3.58
C LEU A 112 -2.99 -6.25 -5.03
N ALA A 113 -3.43 -7.18 -5.87
CA ALA A 113 -3.73 -6.88 -7.27
C ALA A 113 -5.02 -6.07 -7.39
N ARG A 114 -5.11 -5.28 -8.46
CA ARG A 114 -6.28 -4.41 -8.71
C ARG A 114 -7.58 -5.22 -8.77
N GLU A 115 -7.60 -6.34 -9.48
CA GLU A 115 -8.81 -7.14 -9.60
C GLU A 115 -9.27 -7.71 -8.26
N ASP A 116 -8.35 -8.05 -7.38
CA ASP A 116 -8.69 -8.53 -6.05
C ASP A 116 -9.23 -7.40 -5.18
N PHE A 117 -8.68 -6.21 -5.34
CA PHE A 117 -9.19 -5.02 -4.66
C PHE A 117 -10.61 -4.68 -5.13
N ILE A 118 -10.84 -4.69 -6.44
CA ILE A 118 -12.17 -4.40 -7.02
C ILE A 118 -13.19 -5.41 -6.53
N GLU A 119 -12.83 -6.69 -6.50
CA GLU A 119 -13.70 -7.73 -5.97
C GLU A 119 -14.04 -7.49 -4.50
N ALA A 120 -13.04 -7.13 -3.70
CA ALA A 120 -13.23 -6.85 -2.27
C ALA A 120 -14.19 -5.69 -2.03
N ILE A 121 -14.04 -4.58 -2.76
CA ILE A 121 -14.93 -3.43 -2.60
C ILE A 121 -16.34 -3.70 -3.16
N SER A 122 -16.45 -4.58 -4.15
CA SER A 122 -17.74 -4.98 -4.71
C SER A 122 -18.52 -5.87 -3.74
N ASP A 123 -17.81 -6.78 -3.09
CA ASP A 123 -18.41 -7.72 -2.14
C ASP A 123 -18.70 -7.06 -0.78
N ASN A 124 -17.98 -6.00 -0.45
CA ASN A 124 -18.13 -5.31 0.83
C ASN A 124 -18.11 -3.80 0.63
N PRO A 125 -19.30 -3.18 0.43
CA PRO A 125 -19.37 -1.73 0.26
C PRO A 125 -18.82 -0.92 1.43
N ALA A 126 -18.87 -1.46 2.64
CA ALA A 126 -18.30 -0.78 3.81
C ALA A 126 -16.78 -0.61 3.67
N PHE A 127 -16.11 -1.57 3.04
CA PHE A 127 -14.68 -1.46 2.75
C PHE A 127 -14.41 -0.33 1.76
N ALA A 128 -15.24 -0.20 0.72
CA ALA A 128 -15.12 0.89 -0.24
C ALA A 128 -15.28 2.25 0.45
N VAL A 129 -16.26 2.39 1.33
CA VAL A 129 -16.49 3.62 2.09
C VAL A 129 -15.29 3.92 2.99
N ALA A 130 -14.72 2.91 3.63
CA ALA A 130 -13.53 3.09 4.47
C ALA A 130 -12.33 3.59 3.66
N CYS A 131 -12.15 3.08 2.44
CA CYS A 131 -11.11 3.57 1.52
C CYS A 131 -11.31 5.03 1.16
N LEU A 132 -12.53 5.41 0.82
CA LEU A 132 -12.88 6.80 0.51
C LEU A 132 -12.68 7.71 1.70
N ARG A 133 -13.06 7.26 2.89
CA ARG A 133 -12.87 8.02 4.11
C ARG A 133 -11.38 8.25 4.39
N GLY A 134 -10.55 7.24 4.19
CA GLY A 134 -9.11 7.36 4.34
C GLY A 134 -8.52 8.43 3.41
N LEU A 135 -8.97 8.44 2.15
CA LEU A 135 -8.54 9.46 1.19
C LEU A 135 -9.03 10.85 1.58
N ALA A 136 -10.26 10.95 2.07
CA ALA A 136 -10.82 12.22 2.53
C ALA A 136 -10.04 12.79 3.73
N LEU A 137 -9.63 11.92 4.65
CA LEU A 137 -8.83 12.34 5.81
C LEU A 137 -7.45 12.84 5.39
N ARG A 138 -6.83 12.20 4.40
CA ARG A 138 -5.55 12.67 3.84
C ARG A 138 -5.70 14.01 3.15
N LEU A 139 -6.77 14.19 2.39
CA LEU A 139 -7.07 15.47 1.75
C LEU A 139 -7.28 16.55 2.79
N LYS A 140 -8.04 16.25 3.84
CA LYS A 140 -8.26 17.21 4.94
C LYS A 140 -6.95 17.62 5.60
N ALA A 141 -6.06 16.67 5.85
CA ALA A 141 -4.76 16.95 6.43
C ALA A 141 -3.93 17.91 5.55
N LEU A 142 -4.00 17.73 4.23
CA LEU A 142 -3.32 18.62 3.28
C LEU A 142 -3.94 20.02 3.31
N LEU A 143 -5.25 20.12 3.37
CA LEU A 143 -5.95 21.41 3.45
C LEU A 143 -5.62 22.14 4.74
N ASP A 144 -5.55 21.43 5.86
CA ASP A 144 -5.16 22.00 7.15
C ASP A 144 -3.73 22.58 7.10
N ARG A 145 -2.81 21.91 6.41
CA ARG A 145 -1.45 22.42 6.20
C ARG A 145 -1.44 23.71 5.39
N VAL A 146 -2.24 23.75 4.33
CA VAL A 146 -2.35 24.95 3.47
C VAL A 146 -2.87 26.12 4.29
N GLU A 147 -3.90 25.93 5.09
CA GLU A 147 -4.44 26.97 5.96
C GLU A 147 -3.42 27.46 6.97
N THR A 148 -2.70 26.56 7.63
CA THR A 148 -1.64 26.91 8.57
C THR A 148 -0.55 27.71 7.89
N TRP A 149 -0.20 27.34 6.66
CA TRP A 149 0.85 28.03 5.90
C TRP A 149 0.44 29.44 5.50
N ARG A 150 -0.84 29.66 5.21
CA ARG A 150 -1.38 30.97 4.83
C ARG A 150 -1.65 31.88 6.03
N GLY A 151 -1.83 31.31 7.16
CA GLY A 151 -2.04 32.02 8.41
C GLY A 151 -0.72 32.51 9.00
#